data_0a8ce7168fd9978c507dc5682ffa8e32
#
_entry.id   0a8ce7168fd9978c507dc5682ffa8e32
#
_cell.length_a   1.000
_cell.length_b   1.000
_cell.length_c   1.000
_cell.angle_alpha   90.00
_cell.angle_beta   90.00
_cell.angle_gamma   90.00
#
_symmetry.space_group_name_H-M   'P 1'
#
loop_
_entity.id
_entity.type
_entity.pdbx_description
1 polymer ?
#
loop_
_entity_poly.entity_id
_entity_poly.type
_entity_poly.pdbx_seq_one_letter_code
_entity_poly.pdbx_strand_id
1 'polypeptide(L)'
;MAMAATATLSPPSVIPPAYHRIVSPTLIIPSDPLKPIPVGLLACQRDPLLRGLATTSVSCRESQSAAPPSNGREGKKKKAAPAPTAPLLEVILHDTIIFPEGGGQPSDIGILTSSDGELWDVVEAKRLGGHAVHYVRLRLEQKIDHAIQVFSPGALVGVSLGEEGYKRRLDHASMHTSQHLLSAVLENKLNLPTLAWSLTAWPTPSYVELPRGLTPEEITFMQEECNRLVFEGRSVYIEVEELHDANKVYDTPSVGIPEDYTGGVKRTVIIDGVDRNPCCGTHAPTIHNLQLFILPQTETLARSTASSVRIYFLAGPRLLAHLTSSHTFLSATAGIMSCGAPQVPERVQQVVDDRRRATKRVEDLEAELATSVADRLLSSLSDRGALVRHEHRTDDTGNALGFLSAITTRFADRVAEKAKEKPCLLVLSSSPSAQSAASTTVVLIFGSDDKKVTEVGDALKAKLNVKGGGKGARWSGKFTGVWKDGREGTVVRDILDSVEV
;
A
#
# COMPACT_ATOMS: atom_id res chain seq x y z
N MET A 1 6.03 9.27 62.37
CA MET A 1 5.43 8.39 61.36
C MET A 1 6.47 8.25 60.22
N ALA A 2 7.12 7.11 60.12
CA ALA A 2 8.08 6.83 59.08
C ALA A 2 7.30 6.37 57.84
N MET A 3 7.43 7.14 56.74
CA MET A 3 6.93 6.69 55.42
C MET A 3 7.83 5.54 54.95
N ALA A 4 7.26 4.35 54.88
CA ALA A 4 7.89 3.22 54.23
C ALA A 4 7.97 3.52 52.72
N ALA A 5 9.19 3.68 52.20
CA ALA A 5 9.45 3.73 50.78
C ALA A 5 9.07 2.36 50.20
N THR A 6 7.97 2.30 49.43
CA THR A 6 7.67 1.16 48.59
C THR A 6 8.75 1.04 47.53
N ALA A 7 9.72 0.15 47.75
CA ALA A 7 10.64 -0.27 46.70
C ALA A 7 9.78 -0.87 45.56
N THR A 8 9.67 -0.15 44.44
CA THR A 8 9.15 -0.70 43.20
C THR A 8 10.13 -1.78 42.75
N LEU A 9 9.79 -3.03 43.02
CA LEU A 9 10.48 -4.18 42.48
C LEU A 9 10.38 -4.08 40.95
N SER A 10 11.49 -3.71 40.33
CA SER A 10 11.63 -3.86 38.88
C SER A 10 11.38 -5.34 38.55
N PRO A 11 10.54 -5.67 37.57
CA PRO A 11 10.35 -7.06 37.19
C PRO A 11 11.71 -7.66 36.88
N PRO A 12 11.97 -8.93 37.26
CA PRO A 12 13.25 -9.58 37.01
C PRO A 12 13.52 -9.51 35.50
N SER A 13 14.74 -9.11 35.13
CA SER A 13 15.15 -9.10 33.73
C SER A 13 15.04 -10.51 33.16
N VAL A 14 14.08 -10.75 32.31
CA VAL A 14 13.89 -12.04 31.59
C VAL A 14 15.01 -12.25 30.56
N ILE A 15 15.90 -11.29 30.45
CA ILE A 15 16.98 -11.23 29.46
C ILE A 15 18.22 -11.87 30.06
N PRO A 16 18.78 -12.93 29.44
CA PRO A 16 20.01 -13.53 29.92
C PRO A 16 21.14 -12.48 30.06
N PRO A 17 22.02 -12.57 31.07
CA PRO A 17 23.15 -11.66 31.22
C PRO A 17 24.12 -11.66 30.03
N ALA A 18 24.06 -12.69 29.18
CA ALA A 18 24.88 -12.83 27.97
C ALA A 18 24.23 -12.19 26.73
N TYR A 19 23.09 -11.55 26.91
CA TYR A 19 22.32 -10.91 25.85
C TYR A 19 23.14 -9.85 25.13
N HIS A 20 23.19 -9.92 23.79
CA HIS A 20 24.05 -9.08 22.95
C HIS A 20 25.47 -8.93 23.46
N ARG A 21 25.99 -9.95 24.08
CA ARG A 21 27.37 -9.95 24.53
C ARG A 21 28.29 -9.70 23.34
N ILE A 22 29.02 -8.59 23.39
CA ILE A 22 30.11 -8.35 22.47
C ILE A 22 31.25 -9.28 22.87
N VAL A 23 31.54 -10.26 22.06
CA VAL A 23 32.61 -11.22 22.28
C VAL A 23 33.88 -10.69 21.61
N SER A 24 34.45 -9.63 22.17
CA SER A 24 35.79 -9.19 21.79
C SER A 24 36.56 -8.75 23.05
N PRO A 25 37.59 -9.50 23.45
CA PRO A 25 38.37 -9.15 24.63
C PRO A 25 39.24 -7.89 24.46
N THR A 26 39.46 -7.43 23.24
CA THR A 26 40.37 -6.31 22.89
C THR A 26 39.63 -5.01 22.58
N LEU A 27 38.29 -5.01 22.57
CA LEU A 27 37.50 -3.84 22.21
C LEU A 27 37.56 -2.75 23.26
N ILE A 28 38.11 -1.60 22.90
CA ILE A 28 38.16 -0.39 23.75
C ILE A 28 37.11 0.60 23.22
N ILE A 29 36.10 0.87 24.02
CA ILE A 29 35.12 1.94 23.71
C ILE A 29 35.79 3.27 24.03
N PRO A 30 35.79 4.28 23.10
CA PRO A 30 36.31 5.59 23.33
C PRO A 30 35.71 6.21 24.61
N SER A 31 36.56 6.62 25.53
CA SER A 31 36.16 7.26 26.81
C SER A 31 36.14 8.79 26.75
N ASP A 32 36.70 9.39 25.69
CA ASP A 32 36.71 10.84 25.51
C ASP A 32 35.30 11.34 25.15
N PRO A 33 34.63 12.12 26.02
CA PRO A 33 33.25 12.56 25.82
C PRO A 33 33.04 13.49 24.61
N LEU A 34 34.11 14.00 24.02
CA LEU A 34 34.09 14.85 22.83
C LEU A 34 34.31 14.08 21.52
N LYS A 35 34.58 12.79 21.62
CA LYS A 35 34.71 11.92 20.43
C LYS A 35 33.54 10.99 20.33
N PRO A 36 32.85 10.92 19.18
CA PRO A 36 31.72 10.04 19.03
C PRO A 36 32.17 8.58 18.99
N ILE A 37 31.38 7.70 19.60
CA ILE A 37 31.52 6.25 19.45
C ILE A 37 31.11 5.87 18.03
N PRO A 38 31.93 5.07 17.32
CA PRO A 38 31.63 4.71 15.92
C PRO A 38 30.40 3.81 15.82
N VAL A 39 29.71 3.92 14.70
CA VAL A 39 28.63 2.99 14.33
C VAL A 39 29.20 1.57 14.28
N GLY A 40 28.49 0.63 14.88
CA GLY A 40 28.94 -0.73 15.17
C GLY A 40 29.12 -0.95 16.68
N LEU A 41 29.44 0.11 17.44
CA LEU A 41 29.67 0.09 18.89
C LEU A 41 28.73 0.97 19.70
N LEU A 42 27.76 1.61 19.06
CA LEU A 42 26.79 2.48 19.74
C LEU A 42 26.01 1.72 20.82
N ALA A 43 25.53 2.43 21.83
CA ALA A 43 24.76 1.85 22.93
C ALA A 43 23.55 1.03 22.41
N CYS A 44 22.85 1.50 21.37
CA CYS A 44 21.77 0.75 20.72
C CYS A 44 22.22 -0.57 20.08
N GLN A 45 23.49 -0.69 19.72
CA GLN A 45 24.06 -1.88 19.09
C GLN A 45 24.69 -2.83 20.12
N ARG A 46 25.04 -2.31 21.31
CA ARG A 46 25.52 -3.08 22.46
C ARG A 46 24.35 -3.62 23.30
N ASP A 47 23.30 -2.81 23.44
CA ASP A 47 22.05 -3.18 24.12
C ASP A 47 20.85 -2.60 23.38
N PRO A 48 20.21 -3.36 22.49
CA PRO A 48 19.07 -2.89 21.71
C PRO A 48 17.78 -2.71 22.53
N LEU A 49 17.74 -3.16 23.79
CA LEU A 49 16.61 -2.96 24.68
C LEU A 49 16.75 -1.71 25.56
N LEU A 50 17.88 -1.04 25.50
CA LEU A 50 18.11 0.18 26.28
C LEU A 50 17.15 1.31 25.82
N ARG A 51 16.42 1.88 26.77
CA ARG A 51 15.41 2.91 26.52
C ARG A 51 15.85 4.32 26.78
N GLY A 52 16.90 4.50 27.60
CA GLY A 52 17.43 5.79 28.00
C GLY A 52 18.94 5.73 28.16
N LEU A 53 19.63 6.84 27.89
CA LEU A 53 21.06 6.99 27.99
C LEU A 53 21.38 8.45 28.36
N ALA A 54 22.30 8.66 29.31
CA ALA A 54 22.93 9.95 29.51
C ALA A 54 24.24 9.97 28.70
N THR A 55 24.47 11.04 27.94
CA THR A 55 25.60 11.20 27.03
C THR A 55 26.00 12.67 26.94
N THR A 56 26.96 13.00 26.10
CA THR A 56 27.38 14.38 25.82
C THR A 56 27.20 14.75 24.36
N SER A 57 26.95 16.02 24.08
CA SER A 57 26.96 16.54 22.73
C SER A 57 28.39 16.68 22.22
N VAL A 58 28.63 16.26 20.97
CA VAL A 58 29.92 16.45 20.27
C VAL A 58 29.80 17.65 19.33
N SER A 59 28.70 17.80 18.63
CA SER A 59 28.45 18.95 17.74
C SER A 59 26.97 19.14 17.47
N CYS A 60 26.60 20.40 17.21
CA CYS A 60 25.24 20.77 16.75
C CYS A 60 25.38 21.83 15.66
N ARG A 61 24.62 21.68 14.58
CA ARG A 61 24.53 22.66 13.50
C ARG A 61 23.15 22.63 12.84
N GLU A 62 22.81 23.70 12.15
CA GLU A 62 21.63 23.72 11.28
C GLU A 62 21.84 22.77 10.10
N SER A 63 20.81 21.95 9.80
CA SER A 63 20.86 21.06 8.66
C SER A 63 20.67 21.84 7.36
N GLN A 64 21.59 21.67 6.42
CA GLN A 64 21.49 22.23 5.06
C GLN A 64 20.59 21.41 4.15
N SER A 65 20.12 20.24 4.60
CA SER A 65 19.29 19.35 3.83
C SER A 65 17.81 19.68 4.06
N ALA A 66 17.09 20.00 3.00
CA ALA A 66 15.63 19.94 3.04
C ALA A 66 15.22 18.53 3.52
N ALA A 67 14.18 18.42 4.35
CA ALA A 67 13.71 17.14 4.89
C ALA A 67 13.72 16.05 3.81
N PRO A 68 14.34 14.89 4.07
CA PRO A 68 14.44 13.84 3.08
C PRO A 68 13.04 13.43 2.59
N PRO A 69 12.85 13.17 1.30
CA PRO A 69 11.59 12.64 0.80
C PRO A 69 11.35 11.29 1.46
N SER A 70 10.21 11.13 2.11
CA SER A 70 9.77 9.83 2.59
C SER A 70 9.83 8.83 1.44
N ASN A 71 10.55 7.72 1.61
CA ASN A 71 10.70 6.65 0.63
C ASN A 71 9.35 5.92 0.41
N GLY A 72 8.42 6.60 -0.26
CA GLY A 72 7.21 6.03 -0.83
C GLY A 72 7.25 6.24 -2.35
N ARG A 73 7.41 5.19 -3.11
CA ARG A 73 7.16 5.20 -4.56
C ARG A 73 5.68 5.48 -4.81
N GLU A 74 5.31 6.73 -4.83
CA GLU A 74 4.00 7.16 -5.34
C GLU A 74 4.10 7.59 -6.79
N GLY A 75 3.14 7.07 -7.58
CA GLY A 75 3.00 7.37 -8.98
C GLY A 75 2.82 8.87 -9.27
N LYS A 76 3.27 9.28 -10.46
CA LYS A 76 3.22 10.65 -11.00
C LYS A 76 1.81 11.26 -10.90
N LYS A 77 1.52 11.98 -9.79
CA LYS A 77 0.49 13.01 -9.75
C LYS A 77 1.17 14.35 -9.46
N LYS A 78 0.74 15.40 -10.15
CA LYS A 78 1.26 16.77 -10.05
C LYS A 78 1.42 17.18 -8.58
N LYS A 79 2.66 17.44 -8.15
CA LYS A 79 3.00 17.92 -6.81
C LYS A 79 2.42 19.33 -6.62
N ALA A 80 1.59 19.49 -5.58
CA ALA A 80 1.45 20.76 -4.91
C ALA A 80 2.80 21.11 -4.27
N ALA A 81 3.18 22.38 -4.21
CA ALA A 81 4.41 22.81 -3.56
C ALA A 81 4.43 22.32 -2.12
N PRO A 82 5.54 21.74 -1.63
CA PRO A 82 5.64 21.28 -0.25
C PRO A 82 5.44 22.47 0.69
N ALA A 83 4.62 22.27 1.73
CA ALA A 83 4.53 23.24 2.83
C ALA A 83 5.94 23.45 3.42
N PRO A 84 6.28 24.65 3.93
CA PRO A 84 7.57 24.92 4.52
C PRO A 84 7.81 23.93 5.67
N THR A 85 8.79 23.06 5.49
CA THR A 85 9.22 22.10 6.50
C THR A 85 9.95 22.87 7.61
N ALA A 86 9.62 22.57 8.88
CA ALA A 86 10.33 23.15 10.03
C ALA A 86 11.85 22.88 9.88
N PRO A 87 12.71 23.82 10.26
CA PRO A 87 14.15 23.65 10.20
C PRO A 87 14.58 22.45 11.06
N LEU A 88 15.57 21.71 10.58
CA LEU A 88 16.16 20.58 11.29
C LEU A 88 17.56 20.94 11.76
N LEU A 89 17.95 20.38 12.89
CA LEU A 89 19.32 20.42 13.39
C LEU A 89 19.99 19.07 13.16
N GLU A 90 21.29 19.09 12.91
CA GLU A 90 22.16 17.91 12.91
C GLU A 90 22.94 17.89 14.22
N VAL A 91 22.62 16.91 15.08
CA VAL A 91 23.27 16.74 16.37
C VAL A 91 24.08 15.44 16.38
N ILE A 92 25.36 15.51 16.72
CA ILE A 92 26.21 14.34 16.93
C ILE A 92 26.45 14.23 18.45
N LEU A 93 26.21 13.03 18.97
CA LEU A 93 26.41 12.68 20.38
C LEU A 93 27.64 11.76 20.55
N HIS A 94 28.25 11.76 21.74
CA HIS A 94 29.31 10.82 22.08
C HIS A 94 28.85 9.37 21.92
N ASP A 95 27.68 9.03 22.46
CA ASP A 95 27.02 7.72 22.32
C ASP A 95 25.52 7.91 22.15
N THR A 96 24.82 6.91 21.65
CA THR A 96 23.36 7.01 21.43
C THR A 96 22.67 5.66 21.48
N ILE A 97 21.41 5.69 21.97
CA ILE A 97 20.47 4.59 21.85
C ILE A 97 19.56 4.68 20.62
N ILE A 98 19.61 5.79 19.88
CA ILE A 98 18.84 5.97 18.64
C ILE A 98 19.64 5.36 17.50
N PHE A 99 19.14 4.29 16.91
CA PHE A 99 19.79 3.60 15.81
C PHE A 99 19.77 4.45 14.54
N PRO A 100 20.94 4.79 13.96
CA PRO A 100 20.99 5.47 12.68
C PRO A 100 20.67 4.50 11.53
N GLU A 101 19.91 4.97 10.56
CA GLU A 101 19.61 4.18 9.35
C GLU A 101 20.88 3.60 8.76
N GLY A 102 20.89 2.29 8.54
CA GLY A 102 22.04 1.59 7.98
C GLY A 102 21.82 0.08 7.89
N GLY A 103 22.55 -0.57 6.98
CA GLY A 103 22.44 -2.02 6.80
C GLY A 103 21.02 -2.50 6.50
N GLY A 104 20.21 -1.74 5.75
CA GLY A 104 18.83 -2.09 5.40
C GLY A 104 17.80 -1.92 6.52
N GLN A 105 18.20 -1.53 7.73
CA GLN A 105 17.29 -1.21 8.83
C GLN A 105 17.00 0.30 8.86
N PRO A 106 15.72 0.72 8.89
CA PRO A 106 15.35 2.13 9.06
C PRO A 106 15.78 2.69 10.41
N SER A 107 15.98 4.01 10.45
CA SER A 107 16.30 4.76 11.66
C SER A 107 15.23 4.60 12.74
N ASP A 108 15.67 4.68 14.00
CA ASP A 108 14.76 4.96 15.10
C ASP A 108 14.34 6.42 15.14
N ILE A 109 13.35 6.69 15.99
CA ILE A 109 12.95 8.02 16.46
C ILE A 109 13.15 8.10 17.98
N GLY A 110 13.23 9.31 18.52
CA GLY A 110 13.42 9.46 19.96
C GLY A 110 13.35 10.91 20.41
N ILE A 111 13.82 11.16 21.61
CA ILE A 111 13.79 12.46 22.27
C ILE A 111 15.16 12.74 22.88
N LEU A 112 15.72 13.91 22.63
CA LEU A 112 16.83 14.46 23.38
C LEU A 112 16.29 15.35 24.50
N THR A 113 16.88 15.26 25.66
CA THR A 113 16.57 16.09 26.82
C THR A 113 17.81 16.86 27.22
N SER A 114 17.72 18.18 27.23
CA SER A 114 18.81 19.05 27.68
C SER A 114 18.98 19.04 29.20
N SER A 115 20.06 19.62 29.70
CA SER A 115 20.35 19.68 31.15
C SER A 115 19.31 20.43 31.97
N ASP A 116 18.58 21.36 31.36
CA ASP A 116 17.46 22.13 31.94
C ASP A 116 16.09 21.44 31.78
N GLY A 117 16.04 20.25 31.16
CA GLY A 117 14.85 19.46 31.00
C GLY A 117 14.03 19.76 29.73
N GLU A 118 14.52 20.58 28.83
CA GLU A 118 13.83 20.85 27.55
C GLU A 118 13.88 19.62 26.63
N LEU A 119 12.77 19.36 25.95
CA LEU A 119 12.58 18.17 25.08
C LEU A 119 12.69 18.53 23.61
N TRP A 120 13.46 17.72 22.87
CA TRP A 120 13.76 17.89 21.45
C TRP A 120 13.49 16.60 20.69
N ASP A 121 12.63 16.67 19.67
CA ASP A 121 12.19 15.48 18.93
C ASP A 121 13.22 15.06 17.87
N VAL A 122 13.79 13.87 18.00
CA VAL A 122 14.59 13.24 16.95
C VAL A 122 13.67 12.52 15.99
N VAL A 123 13.59 13.03 14.78
CA VAL A 123 12.69 12.48 13.72
C VAL A 123 13.37 11.42 12.87
N GLU A 124 14.70 11.45 12.82
CA GLU A 124 15.52 10.51 12.05
C GLU A 124 16.95 10.53 12.59
N ALA A 125 17.68 9.44 12.42
CA ALA A 125 19.13 9.42 12.57
C ALA A 125 19.76 8.72 11.36
N LYS A 126 20.88 9.24 10.87
CA LYS A 126 21.58 8.68 9.71
C LYS A 126 23.03 8.38 10.03
N ARG A 127 23.54 7.33 9.41
CA ARG A 127 24.97 7.06 9.39
C ARG A 127 25.64 7.97 8.35
N LEU A 128 26.55 8.82 8.79
CA LEU A 128 27.43 9.59 7.91
C LEU A 128 28.88 9.20 8.22
N GLY A 129 29.51 8.48 7.29
CA GLY A 129 30.78 7.82 7.56
C GLY A 129 30.67 6.81 8.70
N GLY A 130 31.44 7.00 9.77
CA GLY A 130 31.39 6.18 10.99
C GLY A 130 30.50 6.73 12.10
N HIS A 131 29.76 7.81 11.90
CA HIS A 131 29.05 8.53 12.97
C HIS A 131 27.53 8.48 12.80
N ALA A 132 26.83 8.52 13.94
CA ALA A 132 25.38 8.69 13.99
C ALA A 132 25.04 10.20 14.07
N VAL A 133 24.33 10.71 13.06
CA VAL A 133 23.85 12.09 13.02
C VAL A 133 22.35 12.10 13.27
N HIS A 134 21.93 12.79 14.33
CA HIS A 134 20.51 12.89 14.72
C HIS A 134 19.90 14.13 14.08
N TYR A 135 18.79 13.96 13.36
CA TYR A 135 18.00 15.05 12.80
C TYR A 135 16.92 15.44 13.80
N VAL A 136 17.11 16.61 14.42
CA VAL A 136 16.27 17.12 15.50
C VAL A 136 15.33 18.16 14.92
N ARG A 137 14.03 17.98 15.15
CA ARG A 137 13.00 18.94 14.72
C ARG A 137 12.82 20.02 15.77
N LEU A 138 12.89 21.27 15.33
CA LEU A 138 12.55 22.42 16.18
C LEU A 138 11.01 22.48 16.36
N ARG A 139 10.59 22.69 17.60
CA ARG A 139 9.21 23.04 17.94
C ARG A 139 8.99 24.54 17.69
N LEU A 140 7.73 24.96 17.55
CA LEU A 140 7.36 26.33 17.15
C LEU A 140 8.00 27.44 18.02
N GLU A 141 8.31 27.15 19.28
CA GLU A 141 8.87 28.12 20.24
C GLU A 141 10.41 28.07 20.32
N GLN A 142 11.03 27.07 19.69
CA GLN A 142 12.48 26.83 19.76
C GLN A 142 13.19 27.57 18.64
N LYS A 143 14.34 28.21 19.00
CA LYS A 143 15.18 28.95 18.05
C LYS A 143 16.48 28.18 17.77
N ILE A 144 16.97 28.30 16.55
CA ILE A 144 18.19 27.62 16.09
C ILE A 144 19.39 28.02 16.98
N ASP A 145 19.59 29.33 17.24
CA ASP A 145 20.72 29.80 18.05
C ASP A 145 20.67 29.26 19.49
N HIS A 146 19.48 29.16 20.08
CA HIS A 146 19.27 28.54 21.39
C HIS A 146 19.65 27.06 21.36
N ALA A 147 19.19 26.32 20.36
CA ALA A 147 19.51 24.91 20.20
C ALA A 147 21.00 24.63 20.04
N ILE A 148 21.72 25.48 19.28
CA ILE A 148 23.18 25.37 19.13
C ILE A 148 23.91 25.61 20.48
N GLN A 149 23.39 26.50 21.31
CA GLN A 149 23.92 26.72 22.67
C GLN A 149 23.62 25.53 23.58
N VAL A 150 22.39 25.01 23.57
CA VAL A 150 21.97 23.86 24.37
C VAL A 150 22.79 22.60 24.05
N PHE A 151 23.05 22.35 22.77
CA PHE A 151 23.84 21.21 22.31
C PHE A 151 25.32 21.60 21.99
N SER A 152 25.87 22.55 22.70
CA SER A 152 27.30 22.87 22.55
C SER A 152 28.18 21.66 22.90
N PRO A 153 29.40 21.56 22.33
CA PRO A 153 30.33 20.45 22.63
C PRO A 153 30.55 20.25 24.11
N GLY A 154 30.38 19.03 24.63
CA GLY A 154 30.50 18.68 26.03
C GLY A 154 29.24 18.88 26.88
N ALA A 155 28.17 19.47 26.34
CA ALA A 155 26.87 19.59 27.02
C ALA A 155 26.27 18.21 27.34
N LEU A 156 25.75 18.05 28.57
CA LEU A 156 25.06 16.82 28.97
C LEU A 156 23.71 16.72 28.28
N VAL A 157 23.43 15.56 27.73
CA VAL A 157 22.21 15.26 26.98
C VAL A 157 21.63 13.93 27.44
N GLY A 158 20.35 13.92 27.82
CA GLY A 158 19.57 12.69 27.97
C GLY A 158 19.04 12.25 26.61
N VAL A 159 19.14 10.96 26.30
CA VAL A 159 18.56 10.36 25.08
C VAL A 159 17.53 9.35 25.49
N SER A 160 16.33 9.43 24.94
CA SER A 160 15.23 8.50 25.20
C SER A 160 14.55 8.08 23.91
N LEU A 161 14.17 6.80 23.81
CA LEU A 161 13.33 6.32 22.70
C LEU A 161 11.86 6.75 22.86
N GLY A 162 11.43 7.01 24.09
CA GLY A 162 10.01 7.15 24.38
C GLY A 162 9.23 5.84 24.10
N GLU A 163 7.92 5.91 24.21
CA GLU A 163 7.05 4.75 24.00
C GLU A 163 7.01 4.31 22.52
N GLU A 164 6.77 5.26 21.62
CA GLU A 164 6.66 5.00 20.19
C GLU A 164 7.99 4.60 19.55
N GLY A 165 9.09 5.27 19.94
CA GLY A 165 10.43 4.91 19.46
C GLY A 165 10.83 3.51 19.90
N TYR A 166 10.47 3.11 21.14
CA TYR A 166 10.75 1.77 21.63
C TYR A 166 9.91 0.68 20.93
N LYS A 167 8.62 0.93 20.68
CA LYS A 167 7.79 0.01 19.87
C LYS A 167 8.40 -0.18 18.48
N ARG A 168 8.81 0.93 17.84
CA ARG A 168 9.49 0.91 16.53
C ARG A 168 10.80 0.11 16.58
N ARG A 169 11.62 0.29 17.62
CA ARG A 169 12.85 -0.48 17.85
C ARG A 169 12.57 -1.98 17.96
N LEU A 170 11.60 -2.39 18.78
CA LEU A 170 11.24 -3.80 18.95
C LEU A 170 10.75 -4.43 17.64
N ASP A 171 9.95 -3.70 16.88
CA ASP A 171 9.49 -4.14 15.56
C ASP A 171 10.67 -4.34 14.60
N HIS A 172 11.54 -3.35 14.46
CA HIS A 172 12.69 -3.45 13.56
C HIS A 172 13.68 -4.55 14.00
N ALA A 173 13.99 -4.65 15.28
CA ALA A 173 14.88 -5.70 15.79
C ALA A 173 14.30 -7.10 15.58
N SER A 174 13.00 -7.27 15.79
CA SER A 174 12.30 -8.54 15.54
C SER A 174 12.32 -8.92 14.06
N MET A 175 11.95 -7.97 13.18
CA MET A 175 11.92 -8.21 11.74
C MET A 175 13.34 -8.44 11.17
N HIS A 176 14.36 -7.73 11.68
CA HIS A 176 15.73 -7.89 11.23
C HIS A 176 16.31 -9.26 11.62
N THR A 177 16.10 -9.68 12.87
CA THR A 177 16.51 -11.01 13.31
C THR A 177 15.78 -12.11 12.55
N SER A 178 14.49 -11.92 12.26
CA SER A 178 13.70 -12.85 11.46
C SER A 178 14.14 -12.91 10.00
N GLN A 179 14.64 -11.79 9.43
CA GLN A 179 15.23 -11.79 8.10
C GLN A 179 16.51 -12.63 8.07
N HIS A 180 17.41 -12.48 9.06
CA HIS A 180 18.62 -13.31 9.18
C HIS A 180 18.26 -14.79 9.30
N LEU A 181 17.31 -15.14 10.17
CA LEU A 181 16.83 -16.51 10.34
C LEU A 181 16.30 -17.08 9.03
N LEU A 182 15.41 -16.37 8.34
CA LEU A 182 14.81 -16.81 7.07
C LEU A 182 15.87 -17.00 5.99
N SER A 183 16.79 -16.04 5.84
CA SER A 183 17.86 -16.12 4.84
C SER A 183 18.79 -17.29 5.09
N ALA A 184 19.20 -17.52 6.34
CA ALA A 184 20.05 -18.65 6.69
C ALA A 184 19.36 -20.00 6.43
N VAL A 185 18.07 -20.12 6.75
CA VAL A 185 17.32 -21.37 6.50
C VAL A 185 17.11 -21.60 5.01
N LEU A 186 16.81 -20.56 4.22
CA LEU A 186 16.71 -20.63 2.75
C LEU A 186 18.02 -21.11 2.12
N GLU A 187 19.15 -20.55 2.54
CA GLU A 187 20.47 -20.91 2.02
C GLU A 187 20.84 -22.34 2.44
N ASN A 188 20.71 -22.68 3.73
CA ASN A 188 21.12 -23.97 4.27
C ASN A 188 20.24 -25.14 3.81
N LYS A 189 18.94 -24.93 3.58
CA LYS A 189 17.99 -26.02 3.26
C LYS A 189 17.65 -26.13 1.78
N LEU A 190 17.62 -25.02 1.06
CA LEU A 190 17.23 -24.98 -0.35
C LEU A 190 18.36 -24.51 -1.28
N ASN A 191 19.54 -24.15 -0.73
CA ASN A 191 20.65 -23.55 -1.46
C ASN A 191 20.21 -22.31 -2.26
N LEU A 192 19.33 -21.48 -1.63
CA LEU A 192 18.79 -20.24 -2.20
C LEU A 192 19.37 -19.03 -1.46
N PRO A 193 20.39 -18.37 -2.04
CA PRO A 193 20.97 -17.17 -1.43
C PRO A 193 20.00 -16.00 -1.51
N THR A 194 19.98 -15.16 -0.48
CA THR A 194 19.27 -13.89 -0.48
C THR A 194 20.03 -12.87 -1.32
N LEU A 195 19.42 -12.39 -2.41
CA LEU A 195 20.02 -11.39 -3.31
C LEU A 195 19.91 -9.96 -2.76
N ALA A 196 18.78 -9.66 -2.12
CA ALA A 196 18.50 -8.39 -1.50
C ALA A 196 17.37 -8.55 -0.46
N TRP A 197 17.19 -7.58 0.40
CA TRP A 197 16.11 -7.55 1.39
C TRP A 197 15.75 -6.13 1.80
N SER A 198 14.60 -5.95 2.41
CA SER A 198 14.18 -4.66 2.95
C SER A 198 13.27 -4.84 4.15
N LEU A 199 13.61 -4.13 5.22
CA LEU A 199 12.71 -3.91 6.34
C LEU A 199 11.82 -2.73 6.01
N THR A 200 10.58 -3.03 5.67
CA THR A 200 9.57 -2.01 5.32
C THR A 200 9.10 -1.26 6.57
N ALA A 201 8.46 -0.11 6.36
CA ALA A 201 7.77 0.60 7.43
C ALA A 201 6.58 -0.22 7.96
N TRP A 202 6.32 -0.12 9.28
CA TRP A 202 5.12 -0.68 9.93
C TRP A 202 3.83 -0.17 9.24
N PRO A 203 2.81 -0.99 9.02
CA PRO A 203 2.70 -2.43 9.30
C PRO A 203 2.99 -3.33 8.08
N THR A 204 3.62 -2.80 7.04
CA THR A 204 3.85 -3.49 5.75
C THR A 204 4.78 -4.71 5.95
N PRO A 205 4.47 -5.88 5.34
CA PRO A 205 5.36 -7.04 5.38
C PRO A 205 6.75 -6.72 4.83
N SER A 206 7.80 -7.22 5.48
CA SER A 206 9.17 -7.17 4.95
C SER A 206 9.39 -8.25 3.90
N TYR A 207 10.44 -8.14 3.10
CA TYR A 207 10.72 -9.12 2.07
C TYR A 207 12.21 -9.47 1.96
N VAL A 208 12.45 -10.67 1.45
CA VAL A 208 13.73 -11.10 0.89
C VAL A 208 13.58 -11.32 -0.62
N GLU A 209 14.60 -11.01 -1.40
CA GLU A 209 14.65 -11.22 -2.84
C GLU A 209 15.50 -12.45 -3.14
N LEU A 210 14.93 -13.40 -3.87
CA LEU A 210 15.53 -14.69 -4.21
C LEU A 210 15.71 -14.83 -5.72
N PRO A 211 16.64 -15.69 -6.18
CA PRO A 211 16.85 -15.94 -7.60
C PRO A 211 15.67 -16.67 -8.27
N ARG A 212 14.78 -17.31 -7.51
CA ARG A 212 13.55 -17.95 -7.97
C ARG A 212 12.45 -17.91 -6.92
N GLY A 213 11.21 -18.15 -7.32
CA GLY A 213 10.09 -18.37 -6.40
C GLY A 213 10.19 -19.69 -5.64
N LEU A 214 9.42 -19.79 -4.56
CA LEU A 214 9.22 -21.01 -3.77
C LEU A 214 7.92 -21.68 -4.21
N THR A 215 7.89 -23.02 -4.18
CA THR A 215 6.65 -23.78 -4.31
C THR A 215 5.83 -23.70 -3.00
N PRO A 216 4.53 -24.00 -3.02
CA PRO A 216 3.72 -24.04 -1.80
C PRO A 216 4.30 -24.97 -0.72
N GLU A 217 4.84 -26.11 -1.13
CA GLU A 217 5.47 -27.10 -0.26
C GLU A 217 6.76 -26.54 0.36
N GLU A 218 7.59 -25.86 -0.44
CA GLU A 218 8.79 -25.17 0.05
C GLU A 218 8.43 -24.06 1.03
N ILE A 219 7.39 -23.25 0.78
CA ILE A 219 6.92 -22.22 1.71
C ILE A 219 6.52 -22.84 3.05
N THR A 220 5.74 -23.92 3.02
CA THR A 220 5.31 -24.62 4.22
C THR A 220 6.52 -25.17 4.99
N PHE A 221 7.40 -25.90 4.31
CA PHE A 221 8.61 -26.45 4.91
C PHE A 221 9.51 -25.36 5.52
N MET A 222 9.74 -24.26 4.82
CA MET A 222 10.58 -23.17 5.30
C MET A 222 9.98 -22.48 6.53
N GLN A 223 8.65 -22.28 6.53
CA GLN A 223 7.94 -21.71 7.67
C GLN A 223 7.99 -22.63 8.90
N GLU A 224 7.81 -23.93 8.71
CA GLU A 224 7.92 -24.93 9.77
C GLU A 224 9.34 -24.99 10.36
N GLU A 225 10.37 -25.03 9.51
CA GLU A 225 11.76 -25.09 9.95
C GLU A 225 12.19 -23.82 10.70
N CYS A 226 11.83 -22.62 10.18
CA CYS A 226 12.07 -21.37 10.91
C CYS A 226 11.39 -21.37 12.28
N ASN A 227 10.13 -21.78 12.37
CA ASN A 227 9.39 -21.80 13.64
C ASN A 227 9.86 -22.90 14.58
N ARG A 228 10.40 -24.01 14.09
CA ARG A 228 11.09 -25.01 14.91
C ARG A 228 12.31 -24.41 15.61
N LEU A 229 13.15 -23.68 14.88
CA LEU A 229 14.31 -22.97 15.45
C LEU A 229 13.89 -21.87 16.45
N VAL A 230 12.80 -21.15 16.15
CA VAL A 230 12.19 -20.16 17.06
C VAL A 230 11.77 -20.81 18.37
N PHE A 231 11.14 -21.99 18.30
CA PHE A 231 10.75 -22.74 19.50
C PHE A 231 11.95 -23.21 20.33
N GLU A 232 13.08 -23.55 19.69
CA GLU A 232 14.33 -23.90 20.37
C GLU A 232 14.96 -22.71 21.09
N GLY A 233 14.62 -21.47 20.70
CA GLY A 233 15.02 -20.27 21.42
C GLY A 233 16.51 -19.94 21.33
N ARG A 234 17.12 -20.10 20.13
CA ARG A 234 18.55 -19.85 19.92
C ARG A 234 18.93 -18.41 20.32
N SER A 235 20.07 -18.28 21.01
CA SER A 235 20.62 -16.99 21.42
C SER A 235 21.15 -16.22 20.22
N VAL A 236 21.08 -14.88 20.32
CA VAL A 236 21.70 -13.97 19.35
C VAL A 236 22.81 -13.21 20.06
N TYR A 237 24.02 -13.21 19.51
CA TYR A 237 25.16 -12.49 20.04
C TYR A 237 25.99 -11.86 18.93
N ILE A 238 26.98 -11.04 19.32
CA ILE A 238 27.72 -10.18 18.42
C ILE A 238 29.20 -10.42 18.62
N GLU A 239 29.92 -10.66 17.54
CA GLU A 239 31.37 -10.59 17.47
C GLU A 239 31.78 -9.28 16.82
N VAL A 240 32.81 -8.64 17.38
CA VAL A 240 33.37 -7.40 16.87
C VAL A 240 34.86 -7.58 16.65
N GLU A 241 35.34 -7.27 15.47
CA GLU A 241 36.75 -7.23 15.07
C GLU A 241 37.14 -5.79 14.77
N GLU A 242 38.30 -5.35 15.29
CA GLU A 242 38.85 -4.05 14.96
C GLU A 242 39.36 -4.07 13.51
N LEU A 243 38.98 -3.08 12.73
CA LEU A 243 39.51 -2.85 11.39
C LEU A 243 40.84 -2.09 11.52
N HIS A 244 41.94 -2.81 11.64
CA HIS A 244 43.27 -2.23 11.64
C HIS A 244 43.68 -1.87 10.21
N ASP A 245 43.96 -0.59 9.98
CA ASP A 245 44.45 0.05 8.76
C ASP A 245 43.48 0.11 7.56
N ALA A 246 43.21 1.34 7.17
CA ALA A 246 42.51 1.72 5.95
C ALA A 246 43.20 1.26 4.64
N ASN A 247 44.38 0.59 4.73
CA ASN A 247 45.21 0.15 3.62
C ASN A 247 45.27 -1.37 3.41
N LYS A 248 44.62 -2.17 4.27
CA LYS A 248 44.46 -3.60 3.95
C LYS A 248 43.25 -3.79 3.03
N VAL A 249 43.55 -3.92 1.72
CA VAL A 249 42.65 -4.58 0.77
C VAL A 249 42.38 -5.98 1.36
N TYR A 250 41.21 -6.17 1.92
CA TYR A 250 40.77 -7.51 2.32
C TYR A 250 40.60 -8.32 1.05
N ASP A 251 41.35 -9.39 0.88
CA ASP A 251 41.40 -10.30 -0.28
C ASP A 251 40.06 -11.02 -0.57
N THR A 252 39.05 -10.77 0.23
CA THR A 252 37.67 -11.13 -0.05
C THR A 252 36.82 -9.87 0.05
N PRO A 253 36.01 -9.54 -0.97
CA PRO A 253 34.98 -8.53 -0.82
C PRO A 253 34.15 -8.93 0.40
N SER A 254 34.27 -8.20 1.51
CA SER A 254 33.48 -8.47 2.70
C SER A 254 32.05 -8.06 2.37
N VAL A 255 31.27 -9.03 1.87
CA VAL A 255 29.84 -8.88 1.63
C VAL A 255 29.24 -8.26 2.90
N GLY A 256 28.70 -7.06 2.80
CA GLY A 256 27.98 -6.39 3.89
C GLY A 256 28.65 -5.20 4.56
N ILE A 257 29.88 -4.80 4.24
CA ILE A 257 30.45 -3.53 4.70
C ILE A 257 30.35 -2.50 3.55
N PRO A 258 29.61 -1.38 3.74
CA PRO A 258 29.54 -0.31 2.74
C PRO A 258 30.92 0.32 2.51
N GLU A 259 31.21 0.74 1.27
CA GLU A 259 32.50 1.34 0.87
C GLU A 259 32.80 2.64 1.67
N ASP A 260 31.77 3.37 2.07
CA ASP A 260 31.87 4.61 2.86
C ASP A 260 31.93 4.36 4.37
N TYR A 261 32.00 3.10 4.83
CA TYR A 261 32.01 2.77 6.25
C TYR A 261 33.38 3.01 6.87
N THR A 262 33.43 3.96 7.78
CA THR A 262 34.66 4.33 8.52
C THR A 262 34.54 4.05 10.04
N GLY A 263 33.63 3.15 10.44
CA GLY A 263 33.32 2.87 11.85
C GLY A 263 34.46 2.19 12.64
N GLY A 264 35.53 1.77 12.00
CA GLY A 264 36.70 1.18 12.69
C GLY A 264 36.52 -0.25 13.19
N VAL A 265 35.33 -0.84 13.03
CA VAL A 265 35.02 -2.20 13.47
C VAL A 265 34.18 -2.96 12.44
N LYS A 266 34.45 -4.26 12.29
CA LYS A 266 33.57 -5.21 11.62
C LYS A 266 32.72 -5.89 12.66
N ARG A 267 31.41 -5.78 12.52
CA ARG A 267 30.44 -6.37 13.42
C ARG A 267 29.76 -7.56 12.75
N THR A 268 29.79 -8.71 13.40
CA THR A 268 29.16 -9.94 12.93
C THR A 268 28.07 -10.35 13.91
N VAL A 269 26.85 -10.53 13.41
CA VAL A 269 25.71 -11.01 14.18
C VAL A 269 25.60 -12.52 14.00
N ILE A 270 25.40 -13.24 15.10
CA ILE A 270 25.38 -14.68 15.15
C ILE A 270 24.07 -15.12 15.80
N ILE A 271 23.31 -15.94 15.08
CA ILE A 271 22.22 -16.75 15.66
C ILE A 271 22.83 -18.13 15.91
N ASP A 272 22.94 -18.49 17.18
CA ASP A 272 23.69 -19.67 17.62
C ASP A 272 23.31 -20.95 16.85
N GLY A 273 24.32 -21.51 16.15
CA GLY A 273 24.17 -22.70 15.32
C GLY A 273 23.29 -22.55 14.07
N VAL A 274 22.91 -21.31 13.69
CA VAL A 274 21.99 -21.06 12.56
C VAL A 274 22.60 -20.08 11.53
N ASP A 275 23.06 -18.90 11.98
CA ASP A 275 23.51 -17.83 11.09
C ASP A 275 24.76 -17.13 11.63
N ARG A 276 25.61 -16.63 10.70
CA ARG A 276 26.80 -15.84 11.00
C ARG A 276 27.05 -14.86 9.88
N ASN A 277 26.55 -13.64 10.01
CA ASN A 277 26.64 -12.63 8.94
C ASN A 277 27.07 -11.25 9.45
N PRO A 278 27.88 -10.50 8.66
CA PRO A 278 28.18 -9.10 8.93
C PRO A 278 26.91 -8.26 8.98
N CYS A 279 26.64 -7.57 10.08
CA CYS A 279 25.49 -6.72 10.24
C CYS A 279 25.69 -5.65 11.30
N CYS A 280 25.27 -4.41 11.01
CA CYS A 280 25.29 -3.28 11.93
C CYS A 280 23.94 -3.03 12.61
N GLY A 281 22.90 -3.74 12.27
CA GLY A 281 21.54 -3.53 12.77
C GLY A 281 21.34 -3.88 14.24
N THR A 282 20.16 -3.58 14.76
CA THR A 282 19.71 -4.03 16.07
C THR A 282 18.95 -5.35 15.92
N HIS A 283 19.18 -6.27 16.84
CA HIS A 283 18.60 -7.60 16.81
C HIS A 283 17.91 -7.95 18.12
N ALA A 284 16.91 -8.84 18.05
CA ALA A 284 16.35 -9.47 19.24
C ALA A 284 17.42 -10.33 19.95
N PRO A 285 17.35 -10.49 21.29
CA PRO A 285 18.36 -11.21 22.07
C PRO A 285 18.45 -12.68 21.80
N THR A 286 17.35 -13.18 21.37
CA THR A 286 17.09 -14.57 21.07
C THR A 286 16.03 -14.59 19.98
N ILE A 287 16.00 -15.63 19.20
CA ILE A 287 14.90 -15.82 18.24
C ILE A 287 13.61 -16.32 18.90
N HIS A 288 13.63 -16.57 20.22
CA HIS A 288 12.43 -17.01 20.95
C HIS A 288 11.30 -15.97 20.79
N ASN A 289 10.08 -16.43 20.55
CA ASN A 289 8.89 -15.62 20.31
C ASN A 289 8.88 -14.79 19.00
N LEU A 290 9.78 -15.06 18.08
CA LEU A 290 9.79 -14.42 16.77
C LEU A 290 8.99 -15.22 15.71
N GLN A 291 7.88 -15.87 16.08
CA GLN A 291 7.09 -16.64 15.12
C GLN A 291 7.11 -15.98 13.74
N LEU A 292 7.48 -16.78 12.73
CA LEU A 292 7.64 -16.31 11.37
C LEU A 292 6.49 -16.83 10.50
N PHE A 293 5.89 -15.96 9.75
CA PHE A 293 4.85 -16.25 8.77
C PHE A 293 5.29 -15.78 7.39
N ILE A 294 5.37 -16.70 6.43
CA ILE A 294 5.69 -16.41 5.04
C ILE A 294 4.37 -16.21 4.30
N LEU A 295 4.22 -15.06 3.64
CA LEU A 295 3.04 -14.79 2.83
C LEU A 295 3.09 -15.65 1.56
N PRO A 296 2.02 -16.41 1.24
CA PRO A 296 2.01 -17.31 0.08
C PRO A 296 2.11 -16.58 -1.26
N GLN A 297 1.76 -15.28 -1.30
CA GLN A 297 1.85 -14.48 -2.50
C GLN A 297 3.26 -13.93 -2.67
N THR A 298 3.86 -14.21 -3.82
CA THR A 298 5.19 -13.77 -4.21
C THR A 298 5.09 -12.78 -5.36
N GLU A 299 5.94 -11.76 -5.36
CA GLU A 299 6.02 -10.77 -6.44
C GLU A 299 7.18 -11.12 -7.38
N THR A 300 6.88 -11.44 -8.63
CA THR A 300 7.92 -11.66 -9.66
C THR A 300 8.41 -10.31 -10.20
N LEU A 301 9.71 -10.09 -10.14
CA LEU A 301 10.35 -8.89 -10.65
C LEU A 301 10.93 -9.16 -12.02
N ALA A 302 10.35 -8.59 -13.08
CA ALA A 302 10.95 -8.59 -14.42
C ALA A 302 12.05 -7.52 -14.47
N ARG A 303 13.30 -7.92 -14.28
CA ARG A 303 14.48 -7.12 -14.62
C ARG A 303 15.08 -7.68 -15.91
N SER A 304 15.65 -6.84 -16.75
CA SER A 304 15.99 -7.10 -18.17
C SER A 304 16.89 -8.33 -18.46
N THR A 305 17.43 -9.01 -17.46
CA THR A 305 18.34 -10.16 -17.64
C THR A 305 18.17 -11.31 -16.64
N ALA A 306 17.41 -11.15 -15.55
CA ALA A 306 17.15 -12.21 -14.57
C ALA A 306 15.78 -12.01 -13.92
N SER A 307 15.02 -13.10 -13.80
CA SER A 307 13.79 -13.10 -12.98
C SER A 307 14.17 -13.31 -11.52
N SER A 308 14.04 -12.28 -10.67
CA SER A 308 14.08 -12.42 -9.23
C SER A 308 12.68 -12.34 -8.65
N VAL A 309 12.50 -12.91 -7.45
CA VAL A 309 11.19 -13.00 -6.79
C VAL A 309 11.31 -12.49 -5.37
N ARG A 310 10.35 -11.67 -4.95
CA ARG A 310 10.24 -11.24 -3.55
C ARG A 310 9.35 -12.19 -2.78
N ILE A 311 9.86 -12.67 -1.67
CA ILE A 311 9.12 -13.44 -0.68
C ILE A 311 8.86 -12.53 0.52
N TYR A 312 7.59 -12.29 0.80
CA TYR A 312 7.18 -11.44 1.91
C TYR A 312 7.00 -12.27 3.19
N PHE A 313 7.38 -11.67 4.32
CA PHE A 313 7.26 -12.32 5.61
C PHE A 313 6.87 -11.33 6.72
N LEU A 314 6.34 -11.88 7.79
CA LEU A 314 5.96 -11.20 9.02
C LEU A 314 6.49 -11.97 10.21
N ALA A 315 6.88 -11.28 11.27
CA ALA A 315 7.30 -11.89 12.52
C ALA A 315 6.98 -10.99 13.73
N GLY A 316 7.02 -11.54 14.92
CA GLY A 316 6.87 -10.82 16.18
C GLY A 316 5.61 -9.96 16.26
N PRO A 317 5.69 -8.73 16.80
CA PRO A 317 4.53 -7.83 16.97
C PRO A 317 3.77 -7.54 15.66
N ARG A 318 4.49 -7.47 14.53
CA ARG A 318 3.92 -7.20 13.21
C ARG A 318 3.00 -8.33 12.75
N LEU A 319 3.36 -9.58 13.04
CA LEU A 319 2.51 -10.74 12.76
C LEU A 319 1.20 -10.67 13.54
N LEU A 320 1.25 -10.33 14.83
CA LEU A 320 0.04 -10.19 15.65
C LEU A 320 -0.89 -9.10 15.12
N ALA A 321 -0.33 -7.97 14.73
CA ALA A 321 -1.11 -6.86 14.13
C ALA A 321 -1.76 -7.30 12.81
N HIS A 322 -1.04 -8.02 11.96
CA HIS A 322 -1.55 -8.56 10.71
C HIS A 322 -2.69 -9.56 10.94
N LEU A 323 -2.52 -10.51 11.85
CA LEU A 323 -3.54 -11.49 12.19
C LEU A 323 -4.80 -10.82 12.77
N THR A 324 -4.62 -9.83 13.67
CA THR A 324 -5.72 -9.06 14.25
C THR A 324 -6.52 -8.33 13.16
N SER A 325 -5.84 -7.65 12.25
CA SER A 325 -6.49 -6.95 11.12
C SER A 325 -7.21 -7.93 10.19
N SER A 326 -6.57 -9.05 9.84
CA SER A 326 -7.14 -10.09 8.98
C SER A 326 -8.39 -10.70 9.61
N HIS A 327 -8.34 -11.00 10.92
CA HIS A 327 -9.49 -11.50 11.66
C HIS A 327 -10.65 -10.49 11.70
N THR A 328 -10.32 -9.20 11.89
CA THR A 328 -11.33 -8.12 11.90
C THR A 328 -12.02 -8.02 10.54
N PHE A 329 -11.26 -8.03 9.43
CA PHE A 329 -11.83 -7.99 8.09
C PHE A 329 -12.69 -9.23 7.78
N LEU A 330 -12.21 -10.41 8.17
CA LEU A 330 -12.96 -11.66 8.00
C LEU A 330 -14.28 -11.63 8.79
N SER A 331 -14.23 -11.17 10.04
CA SER A 331 -15.42 -11.07 10.90
C SER A 331 -16.42 -10.05 10.36
N ALA A 332 -15.96 -8.90 9.88
CA ALA A 332 -16.82 -7.90 9.25
C ALA A 332 -17.47 -8.45 7.97
N THR A 333 -16.71 -9.14 7.13
CA THR A 333 -17.24 -9.78 5.92
C THR A 333 -18.27 -10.85 6.24
N ALA A 334 -18.00 -11.70 7.24
CA ALA A 334 -18.93 -12.70 7.73
C ALA A 334 -20.26 -12.07 8.24
N GLY A 335 -20.16 -10.93 8.95
CA GLY A 335 -21.32 -10.16 9.38
C GLY A 335 -22.15 -9.63 8.21
N ILE A 336 -21.53 -9.04 7.18
CA ILE A 336 -22.21 -8.58 5.96
C ILE A 336 -22.92 -9.74 5.26
N MET A 337 -22.27 -10.91 5.19
CA MET A 337 -22.81 -12.11 4.54
C MET A 337 -23.79 -12.90 5.43
N SER A 338 -24.02 -12.49 6.66
CA SER A 338 -24.86 -13.18 7.63
C SER A 338 -24.51 -14.66 7.79
N CYS A 339 -23.21 -14.97 7.92
CA CYS A 339 -22.68 -16.34 8.05
C CYS A 339 -21.51 -16.39 9.03
N GLY A 340 -21.05 -17.59 9.40
CA GLY A 340 -19.81 -17.77 10.15
C GLY A 340 -18.57 -17.58 9.27
N ALA A 341 -17.43 -17.23 9.89
CA ALA A 341 -16.18 -16.99 9.16
C ALA A 341 -15.76 -18.15 8.21
N PRO A 342 -15.87 -19.43 8.59
CA PRO A 342 -15.54 -20.55 7.69
C PRO A 342 -16.43 -20.65 6.45
N GLN A 343 -17.67 -20.14 6.52
CA GLN A 343 -18.62 -20.18 5.41
C GLN A 343 -18.51 -18.98 4.45
N VAL A 344 -17.67 -18.00 4.74
CA VAL A 344 -17.53 -16.78 3.92
C VAL A 344 -17.23 -17.09 2.45
N PRO A 345 -16.27 -17.99 2.10
CA PRO A 345 -15.96 -18.27 0.70
C PRO A 345 -17.17 -18.83 -0.07
N GLU A 346 -17.87 -19.79 0.53
CA GLU A 346 -19.06 -20.39 -0.06
C GLU A 346 -20.20 -19.37 -0.21
N ARG A 347 -20.42 -18.54 0.80
CA ARG A 347 -21.46 -17.49 0.77
C ARG A 347 -21.18 -16.43 -0.29
N VAL A 348 -19.92 -16.02 -0.44
CA VAL A 348 -19.50 -15.10 -1.51
C VAL A 348 -19.76 -15.72 -2.88
N GLN A 349 -19.40 -17.00 -3.08
CA GLN A 349 -19.67 -17.70 -4.33
C GLN A 349 -21.18 -17.74 -4.63
N GLN A 350 -22.01 -18.05 -3.63
CA GLN A 350 -23.46 -18.03 -3.78
C GLN A 350 -23.98 -16.66 -4.21
N VAL A 351 -23.55 -15.57 -3.58
CA VAL A 351 -23.95 -14.20 -3.95
C VAL A 351 -23.53 -13.85 -5.38
N VAL A 352 -22.33 -14.27 -5.80
CA VAL A 352 -21.86 -14.07 -7.19
C VAL A 352 -22.75 -14.83 -8.18
N ASP A 353 -23.12 -16.06 -7.88
CA ASP A 353 -23.94 -16.88 -8.75
C ASP A 353 -25.41 -16.39 -8.77
N ASP A 354 -25.94 -15.94 -7.64
CA ASP A 354 -27.25 -15.28 -7.56
C ASP A 354 -27.29 -14.02 -8.41
N ARG A 355 -26.25 -13.19 -8.34
CA ARG A 355 -26.13 -12.00 -9.19
C ARG A 355 -26.12 -12.37 -10.67
N ARG A 356 -25.36 -13.40 -11.07
CA ARG A 356 -25.33 -13.87 -12.47
C ARG A 356 -26.71 -14.32 -12.93
N ARG A 357 -27.41 -15.11 -12.10
CA ARG A 357 -28.78 -15.57 -12.38
C ARG A 357 -29.77 -14.41 -12.51
N ALA A 358 -29.69 -13.45 -11.58
CA ALA A 358 -30.53 -12.27 -11.59
C ALA A 358 -30.27 -11.41 -12.85
N THR A 359 -28.98 -11.19 -13.21
CA THR A 359 -28.63 -10.45 -14.42
C THR A 359 -29.19 -11.11 -15.66
N LYS A 360 -29.00 -12.44 -15.80
CA LYS A 360 -29.57 -13.19 -16.93
C LYS A 360 -31.10 -13.11 -16.99
N ARG A 361 -31.75 -13.21 -15.81
CA ARG A 361 -33.23 -13.08 -15.76
C ARG A 361 -33.71 -11.70 -16.19
N VAL A 362 -32.96 -10.62 -15.83
CA VAL A 362 -33.26 -9.27 -16.31
C VAL A 362 -33.12 -9.19 -17.83
N GLU A 363 -32.03 -9.72 -18.40
CA GLU A 363 -31.82 -9.76 -19.86
C GLU A 363 -32.94 -10.53 -20.58
N ASP A 364 -33.36 -11.69 -20.06
CA ASP A 364 -34.49 -12.48 -20.63
C ASP A 364 -35.81 -11.69 -20.58
N LEU A 365 -36.09 -11.01 -19.45
CA LEU A 365 -37.29 -10.18 -19.30
C LEU A 365 -37.24 -8.93 -20.20
N GLU A 366 -36.08 -8.29 -20.34
CA GLU A 366 -35.91 -7.19 -21.31
C GLU A 366 -36.14 -7.65 -22.75
N ALA A 367 -35.70 -8.86 -23.11
CA ALA A 367 -35.94 -9.44 -24.42
C ALA A 367 -37.45 -9.74 -24.69
N GLU A 368 -38.16 -10.29 -23.69
CA GLU A 368 -39.61 -10.49 -23.74
C GLU A 368 -40.33 -9.15 -23.86
N LEU A 369 -39.94 -8.16 -23.05
CA LEU A 369 -40.54 -6.83 -23.10
C LEU A 369 -40.27 -6.12 -24.44
N ALA A 370 -39.04 -6.23 -24.98
CA ALA A 370 -38.69 -5.69 -26.29
C ALA A 370 -39.58 -6.28 -27.39
N THR A 371 -39.86 -7.59 -27.32
CA THR A 371 -40.78 -8.27 -28.25
C THR A 371 -42.22 -7.76 -28.11
N SER A 372 -42.73 -7.63 -26.89
CA SER A 372 -44.06 -7.08 -26.62
C SER A 372 -44.21 -5.64 -27.11
N VAL A 373 -43.20 -4.80 -26.91
CA VAL A 373 -43.19 -3.41 -27.42
C VAL A 373 -43.16 -3.39 -28.94
N ALA A 374 -42.35 -4.24 -29.56
CA ALA A 374 -42.29 -4.36 -31.03
C ALA A 374 -43.64 -4.81 -31.64
N ASP A 375 -44.30 -5.80 -31.02
CA ASP A 375 -45.64 -6.27 -31.46
C ASP A 375 -46.69 -5.18 -31.28
N ARG A 376 -46.65 -4.37 -30.22
CA ARG A 376 -47.54 -3.22 -30.05
C ARG A 376 -47.29 -2.12 -31.09
N LEU A 377 -46.05 -1.82 -31.42
CA LEU A 377 -45.69 -0.91 -32.50
C LEU A 377 -46.18 -1.41 -33.85
N LEU A 378 -46.04 -2.71 -34.12
CA LEU A 378 -46.52 -3.36 -35.33
C LEU A 378 -48.04 -3.29 -35.44
N SER A 379 -48.79 -3.54 -34.37
CA SER A 379 -50.25 -3.46 -34.35
C SER A 379 -50.78 -2.05 -34.61
N SER A 380 -49.96 -1.03 -34.43
CA SER A 380 -50.27 0.38 -34.75
C SER A 380 -50.10 0.70 -36.26
N LEU A 381 -49.54 -0.22 -37.06
CA LEU A 381 -49.45 -0.11 -38.51
C LEU A 381 -50.86 -0.23 -39.10
N SER A 382 -51.42 0.87 -39.60
CA SER A 382 -52.70 0.84 -40.30
C SER A 382 -52.55 0.16 -41.68
N ASP A 383 -53.64 -0.40 -42.22
CA ASP A 383 -53.60 -1.14 -43.51
C ASP A 383 -53.23 -0.27 -44.70
N ARG A 384 -53.21 1.06 -44.58
CA ARG A 384 -53.04 2.00 -45.68
C ARG A 384 -52.03 3.14 -45.42
N GLY A 385 -51.06 3.00 -44.51
CA GLY A 385 -50.16 4.13 -44.22
C GLY A 385 -48.79 3.75 -43.73
N ALA A 386 -47.86 4.75 -43.69
CA ALA A 386 -46.57 4.68 -43.07
C ALA A 386 -46.68 4.68 -41.53
N LEU A 387 -45.83 3.98 -40.86
CA LEU A 387 -45.70 4.11 -39.38
C LEU A 387 -44.65 5.15 -39.01
N VAL A 388 -45.12 6.31 -38.58
CA VAL A 388 -44.23 7.36 -38.00
C VAL A 388 -44.61 7.51 -36.54
N ARG A 389 -43.65 7.25 -35.62
CA ARG A 389 -43.97 7.26 -34.19
C ARG A 389 -42.76 7.59 -33.31
N HIS A 390 -43.05 8.38 -32.30
CA HIS A 390 -42.18 8.56 -31.14
C HIS A 390 -42.73 7.76 -29.96
N GLU A 391 -41.87 6.96 -29.32
CA GLU A 391 -42.16 6.25 -28.06
C GLU A 391 -41.10 6.64 -27.04
N HIS A 392 -41.51 7.25 -25.93
CA HIS A 392 -40.64 7.59 -24.84
C HIS A 392 -40.85 6.61 -23.68
N ARG A 393 -39.74 6.18 -23.08
CA ARG A 393 -39.71 5.34 -21.90
C ARG A 393 -38.97 6.03 -20.76
N THR A 394 -39.46 5.78 -19.56
CA THR A 394 -38.74 6.14 -18.33
C THR A 394 -38.40 4.83 -17.64
N ASP A 395 -37.13 4.50 -17.59
CA ASP A 395 -36.62 3.30 -16.93
C ASP A 395 -35.15 3.48 -16.51
N ASP A 396 -34.72 2.67 -15.56
CA ASP A 396 -33.37 2.69 -14.99
C ASP A 396 -32.52 1.52 -15.49
N THR A 397 -32.77 1.04 -16.72
CA THR A 397 -31.96 -0.02 -17.31
C THR A 397 -30.50 0.42 -17.44
N GLY A 398 -29.56 -0.46 -17.06
CA GLY A 398 -28.13 -0.21 -17.19
C GLY A 398 -27.65 -0.10 -18.64
N ASN A 399 -28.45 -0.56 -19.62
CA ASN A 399 -28.13 -0.54 -21.05
C ASN A 399 -29.32 -0.07 -21.90
N ALA A 400 -29.75 1.17 -21.70
CA ALA A 400 -30.87 1.75 -22.42
C ALA A 400 -30.73 1.63 -23.96
N LEU A 401 -29.53 1.88 -24.51
CA LEU A 401 -29.33 1.75 -25.97
C LEU A 401 -29.47 0.30 -26.44
N GLY A 402 -28.96 -0.67 -25.69
CA GLY A 402 -29.12 -2.10 -26.00
C GLY A 402 -30.58 -2.51 -26.00
N PHE A 403 -31.36 -2.07 -25.01
CA PHE A 403 -32.79 -2.36 -24.93
C PHE A 403 -33.57 -1.71 -26.08
N LEU A 404 -33.36 -0.42 -26.39
CA LEU A 404 -33.99 0.24 -27.54
C LEU A 404 -33.60 -0.42 -28.87
N SER A 405 -32.34 -0.87 -29.00
CA SER A 405 -31.86 -1.63 -30.16
C SER A 405 -32.56 -3.00 -30.28
N ALA A 406 -32.81 -3.69 -29.17
CA ALA A 406 -33.53 -4.93 -29.15
C ALA A 406 -34.98 -4.74 -29.65
N ILE A 407 -35.67 -3.68 -29.23
CA ILE A 407 -37.00 -3.33 -29.70
C ILE A 407 -36.99 -3.14 -31.23
N THR A 408 -36.06 -2.31 -31.75
CA THR A 408 -36.01 -2.04 -33.21
C THR A 408 -35.63 -3.27 -34.03
N THR A 409 -34.77 -4.14 -33.48
CA THR A 409 -34.42 -5.41 -34.15
C THR A 409 -35.64 -6.34 -34.25
N ARG A 410 -36.36 -6.57 -33.12
CA ARG A 410 -37.58 -7.37 -33.12
C ARG A 410 -38.67 -6.79 -34.01
N PHE A 411 -38.82 -5.46 -34.00
CA PHE A 411 -39.75 -4.77 -34.87
C PHE A 411 -39.40 -5.00 -36.36
N ALA A 412 -38.12 -4.83 -36.75
CA ALA A 412 -37.65 -5.05 -38.11
C ALA A 412 -37.90 -6.49 -38.57
N ASP A 413 -37.60 -7.49 -37.74
CA ASP A 413 -37.86 -8.91 -38.02
C ASP A 413 -39.34 -9.15 -38.29
N ARG A 414 -40.24 -8.60 -37.46
CA ARG A 414 -41.68 -8.73 -37.60
C ARG A 414 -42.25 -8.00 -38.81
N VAL A 415 -41.73 -6.83 -39.16
CA VAL A 415 -42.14 -6.10 -40.38
C VAL A 415 -41.72 -6.87 -41.62
N ALA A 416 -40.51 -7.45 -41.65
CA ALA A 416 -40.08 -8.30 -42.77
C ALA A 416 -40.97 -9.53 -43.00
N GLU A 417 -41.47 -10.11 -41.89
CA GLU A 417 -42.38 -11.26 -41.95
C GLU A 417 -43.81 -10.92 -42.42
N LYS A 418 -44.39 -9.82 -41.86
CA LYS A 418 -45.84 -9.55 -41.96
C LYS A 418 -46.23 -8.40 -42.90
N ALA A 419 -45.34 -7.46 -43.17
CA ALA A 419 -45.65 -6.20 -43.82
C ALA A 419 -44.57 -5.77 -44.84
N LYS A 420 -44.19 -6.68 -45.77
CA LYS A 420 -43.27 -6.37 -46.86
C LYS A 420 -43.68 -5.07 -47.54
N GLU A 421 -42.79 -4.03 -47.53
CA GLU A 421 -42.86 -2.75 -48.24
C GLU A 421 -43.60 -1.58 -47.56
N LYS A 422 -44.05 -1.68 -46.29
CA LYS A 422 -44.60 -0.50 -45.61
C LYS A 422 -43.50 0.38 -45.08
N PRO A 423 -43.49 1.71 -45.42
CA PRO A 423 -42.51 2.61 -44.89
C PRO A 423 -42.69 2.82 -43.37
N CYS A 424 -41.59 2.85 -42.62
CA CYS A 424 -41.60 3.09 -41.19
C CYS A 424 -40.49 4.04 -40.77
N LEU A 425 -40.80 4.86 -39.75
CA LEU A 425 -39.84 5.75 -39.10
C LEU A 425 -40.17 5.84 -37.60
N LEU A 426 -39.33 5.26 -36.79
CA LEU A 426 -39.50 5.18 -35.34
C LEU A 426 -38.43 5.99 -34.63
N VAL A 427 -38.81 6.81 -33.65
CA VAL A 427 -37.92 7.40 -32.69
C VAL A 427 -38.23 6.83 -31.32
N LEU A 428 -37.31 6.08 -30.76
CA LEU A 428 -37.38 5.53 -29.43
C LEU A 428 -36.47 6.32 -28.48
N SER A 429 -36.95 6.68 -27.33
CA SER A 429 -36.14 7.39 -26.32
C SER A 429 -36.31 6.76 -24.94
N SER A 430 -35.24 6.75 -24.14
CA SER A 430 -35.25 6.24 -22.77
C SER A 430 -34.49 7.21 -21.87
N SER A 431 -35.14 7.62 -20.78
CA SER A 431 -34.56 8.46 -19.72
C SER A 431 -34.61 7.74 -18.37
N PRO A 432 -33.70 8.05 -17.44
CA PRO A 432 -33.78 7.53 -16.09
C PRO A 432 -35.02 8.06 -15.36
N SER A 433 -35.51 7.31 -14.36
CA SER A 433 -36.66 7.68 -13.55
C SER A 433 -36.39 8.91 -12.68
N ALA A 434 -35.18 9.00 -12.10
CA ALA A 434 -34.68 10.18 -11.41
C ALA A 434 -33.81 11.02 -12.32
N GLN A 435 -34.28 12.22 -12.68
CA GLN A 435 -33.60 13.09 -13.62
C GLN A 435 -33.04 14.36 -12.96
N SER A 436 -31.88 14.78 -13.44
CA SER A 436 -31.18 16.04 -13.10
C SER A 436 -30.66 16.72 -14.37
N ALA A 437 -30.09 17.90 -14.24
CA ALA A 437 -29.46 18.60 -15.37
C ALA A 437 -28.31 17.80 -16.04
N ALA A 438 -27.72 16.84 -15.33
CA ALA A 438 -26.66 15.95 -15.82
C ALA A 438 -27.19 14.60 -16.34
N SER A 439 -28.48 14.35 -16.26
CA SER A 439 -29.09 13.07 -16.70
C SER A 439 -28.98 12.91 -18.21
N THR A 440 -28.82 11.66 -18.64
CA THR A 440 -28.69 11.32 -20.06
C THR A 440 -29.91 10.54 -20.53
N THR A 441 -30.62 11.06 -21.54
CA THR A 441 -31.64 10.34 -22.29
C THR A 441 -31.02 9.76 -23.55
N VAL A 442 -31.17 8.46 -23.75
CA VAL A 442 -30.75 7.78 -24.98
C VAL A 442 -31.85 7.90 -26.00
N VAL A 443 -31.50 8.26 -27.24
CA VAL A 443 -32.41 8.33 -28.36
C VAL A 443 -31.91 7.41 -29.45
N LEU A 444 -32.82 6.60 -30.02
CA LEU A 444 -32.55 5.71 -31.15
C LEU A 444 -33.60 5.95 -32.24
N ILE A 445 -33.16 6.17 -33.48
CA ILE A 445 -33.99 6.27 -34.66
C ILE A 445 -33.82 5.00 -35.50
N PHE A 446 -34.90 4.48 -35.96
CA PHE A 446 -34.93 3.37 -36.91
C PHE A 446 -35.95 3.67 -38.02
N GLY A 447 -35.59 3.42 -39.26
CA GLY A 447 -36.49 3.65 -40.41
C GLY A 447 -36.15 2.82 -41.64
N SER A 448 -37.11 2.68 -42.54
CA SER A 448 -36.95 1.98 -43.81
C SER A 448 -36.21 2.81 -44.87
N ASP A 449 -36.09 4.13 -44.69
CA ASP A 449 -35.36 5.07 -45.56
C ASP A 449 -34.17 5.70 -44.82
N ASP A 450 -32.97 5.40 -45.26
CA ASP A 450 -31.73 5.87 -44.70
C ASP A 450 -31.58 7.41 -44.68
N LYS A 451 -32.13 8.07 -45.72
CA LYS A 451 -32.09 9.53 -45.84
C LYS A 451 -32.95 10.18 -44.76
N LYS A 452 -34.17 9.67 -44.54
CA LYS A 452 -35.10 10.16 -43.53
C LYS A 452 -34.58 9.93 -42.11
N VAL A 453 -33.93 8.80 -41.87
CA VAL A 453 -33.25 8.52 -40.59
C VAL A 453 -32.15 9.56 -40.30
N THR A 454 -31.37 9.92 -41.32
CA THR A 454 -30.33 10.92 -41.21
C THR A 454 -30.90 12.33 -40.98
N GLU A 455 -31.96 12.69 -41.77
CA GLU A 455 -32.66 13.97 -41.65
C GLU A 455 -33.22 14.21 -40.24
N VAL A 456 -33.93 13.22 -39.69
CA VAL A 456 -34.45 13.28 -38.32
C VAL A 456 -33.31 13.34 -37.30
N GLY A 457 -32.22 12.59 -37.50
CA GLY A 457 -31.03 12.67 -36.63
C GLY A 457 -30.39 14.02 -36.60
N ASP A 458 -30.27 14.69 -37.74
CA ASP A 458 -29.72 16.04 -37.86
C ASP A 458 -30.67 17.11 -37.29
N ALA A 459 -31.99 16.94 -37.49
CA ALA A 459 -32.99 17.79 -36.84
C ALA A 459 -32.94 17.68 -35.29
N LEU A 460 -32.76 16.50 -34.76
CA LEU A 460 -32.58 16.27 -33.29
C LEU A 460 -31.28 16.91 -32.76
N LYS A 461 -30.20 16.88 -33.53
CA LYS A 461 -28.98 17.62 -33.18
C LYS A 461 -29.24 19.13 -33.13
N ALA A 462 -29.92 19.67 -34.17
CA ALA A 462 -30.15 21.09 -34.28
C ALA A 462 -31.15 21.63 -33.23
N LYS A 463 -32.26 20.93 -33.00
CA LYS A 463 -33.35 21.43 -32.13
C LYS A 463 -33.21 21.03 -30.66
N LEU A 464 -32.62 19.89 -30.37
CA LEU A 464 -32.48 19.36 -29.01
C LEU A 464 -31.02 19.19 -28.56
N ASN A 465 -30.04 19.56 -29.36
CA ASN A 465 -28.61 19.40 -29.07
C ASN A 465 -28.25 17.93 -28.72
N VAL A 466 -28.92 16.97 -29.34
CA VAL A 466 -28.60 15.53 -29.15
C VAL A 466 -27.26 15.23 -29.79
N LYS A 467 -26.34 14.68 -29.04
CA LYS A 467 -25.02 14.26 -29.53
C LYS A 467 -25.10 12.82 -30.00
N GLY A 468 -24.93 12.59 -31.30
CA GLY A 468 -25.08 11.24 -31.85
C GLY A 468 -24.71 11.15 -33.34
N GLY A 469 -24.86 9.95 -33.85
CA GLY A 469 -24.61 9.61 -35.27
C GLY A 469 -25.14 8.25 -35.60
N GLY A 470 -25.17 7.95 -36.90
CA GLY A 470 -25.63 6.66 -37.41
C GLY A 470 -25.27 6.46 -38.86
N LYS A 471 -25.53 5.28 -39.39
CA LYS A 471 -25.37 4.93 -40.81
C LYS A 471 -26.49 3.94 -41.21
N GLY A 472 -27.07 4.19 -42.38
CA GLY A 472 -28.16 3.34 -42.88
C GLY A 472 -29.43 3.53 -42.06
N ALA A 473 -30.18 2.46 -41.89
CA ALA A 473 -31.49 2.44 -41.24
C ALA A 473 -31.50 2.79 -39.73
N ARG A 474 -30.36 3.10 -39.13
CA ARG A 474 -30.24 3.36 -37.69
C ARG A 474 -29.39 4.59 -37.38
N TRP A 475 -29.87 5.40 -36.43
CA TRP A 475 -29.11 6.49 -35.81
C TRP A 475 -29.33 6.48 -34.31
N SER A 476 -28.32 6.76 -33.51
CA SER A 476 -28.43 6.84 -32.06
C SER A 476 -27.70 8.06 -31.48
N GLY A 477 -28.21 8.59 -30.37
CA GLY A 477 -27.63 9.75 -29.73
C GLY A 477 -28.00 9.85 -28.26
N LYS A 478 -27.41 10.87 -27.61
CA LYS A 478 -27.64 11.16 -26.20
C LYS A 478 -28.05 12.63 -26.06
N PHE A 479 -29.18 12.85 -25.38
CA PHE A 479 -29.61 14.14 -24.90
C PHE A 479 -29.15 14.28 -23.45
N THR A 480 -28.58 15.42 -23.05
CA THR A 480 -28.17 15.70 -21.67
C THR A 480 -29.10 16.75 -21.08
N GLY A 481 -29.74 16.42 -19.99
CA GLY A 481 -30.69 17.28 -19.29
C GLY A 481 -31.93 16.53 -18.79
N VAL A 482 -32.90 17.27 -18.30
CA VAL A 482 -34.20 16.72 -17.88
C VAL A 482 -35.10 16.58 -19.10
N TRP A 483 -35.47 15.33 -19.42
CA TRP A 483 -36.42 15.04 -20.49
C TRP A 483 -37.86 15.17 -19.99
N LYS A 484 -38.66 16.00 -20.64
CA LYS A 484 -40.10 16.14 -20.41
C LYS A 484 -40.85 15.87 -21.68
N ASP A 485 -41.82 14.93 -21.62
CA ASP A 485 -42.56 14.58 -22.83
C ASP A 485 -43.33 15.76 -23.42
N GLY A 486 -43.86 16.68 -22.61
CA GLY A 486 -44.51 17.91 -23.04
C GLY A 486 -43.59 18.97 -23.66
N ARG A 487 -42.27 18.83 -23.58
CA ARG A 487 -41.29 19.77 -24.18
C ARG A 487 -40.43 19.05 -25.22
N GLU A 488 -39.52 18.20 -24.79
CA GLU A 488 -38.60 17.46 -25.67
C GLU A 488 -39.37 16.46 -26.54
N GLY A 489 -40.34 15.73 -25.95
CA GLY A 489 -41.19 14.80 -26.69
C GLY A 489 -42.03 15.50 -27.75
N THR A 490 -42.53 16.71 -27.48
CA THR A 490 -43.27 17.52 -28.48
C THR A 490 -42.34 17.92 -29.63
N VAL A 491 -41.14 18.37 -29.37
CA VAL A 491 -40.15 18.68 -30.41
C VAL A 491 -39.85 17.47 -31.31
N VAL A 492 -39.75 16.27 -30.73
CA VAL A 492 -39.56 15.04 -31.52
C VAL A 492 -40.74 14.79 -32.41
N ARG A 493 -41.99 14.92 -31.92
CA ARG A 493 -43.21 14.77 -32.71
C ARG A 493 -43.29 15.78 -33.85
N ASP A 494 -43.03 17.06 -33.58
CA ASP A 494 -43.02 18.12 -34.59
C ASP A 494 -41.97 17.85 -35.68
N ILE A 495 -40.82 17.25 -35.34
CA ILE A 495 -39.81 16.82 -36.33
C ILE A 495 -40.40 15.71 -37.21
N LEU A 496 -40.99 14.71 -36.57
CA LEU A 496 -41.57 13.59 -37.30
C LEU A 496 -42.73 14.00 -38.21
N ASP A 497 -43.59 14.90 -37.78
CA ASP A 497 -44.72 15.44 -38.56
C ASP A 497 -44.26 16.28 -39.78
N SER A 498 -43.03 16.84 -39.70
CA SER A 498 -42.45 17.62 -40.81
C SER A 498 -41.79 16.74 -41.88
N VAL A 499 -41.59 15.44 -41.62
CA VAL A 499 -40.97 14.52 -42.58
C VAL A 499 -42.06 13.70 -43.30
N GLU A 500 -42.25 13.93 -44.61
CA GLU A 500 -43.11 13.13 -45.46
C GLU A 500 -42.54 11.69 -45.58
N VAL A 501 -43.28 10.66 -45.11
CA VAL A 501 -42.82 9.26 -45.07
C VAL A 501 -43.47 8.45 -46.18
#